data_d4bae0b46304ee9942ed71f59ba3409b
#
_entry.id   d4bae0b46304ee9942ed71f59ba3409b
#
_cell.length_a   1.000
_cell.length_b   1.000
_cell.length_c   1.000
_cell.angle_alpha   90.00
_cell.angle_beta   90.00
_cell.angle_gamma   90.00
#
_symmetry.space_group_name_H-M   'P 1'
#
loop_
_entity.id
_entity.type
_entity.pdbx_description
1 polymer ?
#
loop_
_entity_poly.entity_id
_entity_poly.type
_entity_poly.pdbx_seq_one_letter_code
_entity_poly.pdbx_strand_id
1 'polypeptide(L)'
;MLVSVRVGRIIPKYKAATPFCVLGWAKIWAKQNLFLELTHIMTNSHSSQIPIAMTIAGSDSGGGAGIQADLRTFAFHCVHGTSVLTCITAQNTQGVTRVDAMSPESVTAQFEAVMIDMRIGAIKTGMLLNQEIIKIVAKKLVAFGFGNVVVDPVMVSRTGAQLIDDEAIKTMRDVLIPLAAIATPNRYEAQILADMDIHSLEDMQTAAQNIYKLGARSVLVKGGGMTGDLKAVDVWFDGDRLEVLQTEVIDTNHTHGTGCTLSAAIAANLALGKPRFQAVQEAKNYVTEALKYALAIGKGQGPVGHFFPL
;
A
#
# COMPACT_ATOMS: atom_id res chain seq x y z
N MET A 1 39.86 -10.70 44.50
CA MET A 1 38.85 -11.75 44.64
C MET A 1 37.83 -11.54 43.51
N LEU A 2 38.04 -12.18 42.35
CA LEU A 2 37.25 -12.06 41.15
C LEU A 2 36.17 -13.15 41.18
N VAL A 3 34.91 -12.77 41.23
CA VAL A 3 33.77 -13.68 41.15
C VAL A 3 33.39 -13.83 39.68
N SER A 4 33.65 -15.03 39.14
CA SER A 4 33.23 -15.43 37.80
C SER A 4 31.76 -15.87 37.84
N VAL A 5 30.89 -15.13 37.19
CA VAL A 5 29.47 -15.51 36.96
C VAL A 5 29.39 -16.30 35.66
N ARG A 6 29.16 -17.62 35.74
CA ARG A 6 28.83 -18.45 34.60
C ARG A 6 27.36 -18.17 34.18
N VAL A 7 27.16 -17.56 33.03
CA VAL A 7 25.83 -17.47 32.37
C VAL A 7 25.55 -18.80 31.66
N GLY A 8 24.68 -19.60 32.25
CA GLY A 8 24.18 -20.83 31.63
C GLY A 8 23.28 -20.49 30.41
N ARG A 9 23.67 -20.96 29.23
CA ARG A 9 22.82 -20.92 28.05
C ARG A 9 21.67 -21.91 28.20
N ILE A 10 20.43 -21.38 28.36
CA ILE A 10 19.21 -22.16 28.18
C ILE A 10 18.89 -22.09 26.67
N ILE A 11 19.17 -23.17 25.94
CA ILE A 11 18.74 -23.33 24.55
C ILE A 11 17.39 -24.04 24.59
N PRO A 12 16.29 -23.41 24.18
CA PRO A 12 15.05 -24.15 24.01
C PRO A 12 15.20 -25.15 22.86
N LYS A 13 14.89 -26.42 23.10
CA LYS A 13 14.80 -27.45 22.07
C LYS A 13 13.53 -27.18 21.22
N TYR A 14 13.64 -26.38 20.18
CA TYR A 14 12.65 -26.36 19.13
C TYR A 14 12.87 -27.56 18.20
N LYS A 15 11.83 -28.39 18.04
CA LYS A 15 11.77 -29.42 17.01
C LYS A 15 11.92 -28.75 15.64
N ALA A 16 12.74 -29.37 14.81
CA ALA A 16 13.16 -28.93 13.49
C ALA A 16 12.07 -28.19 12.70
N ALA A 17 12.32 -26.91 12.45
CA ALA A 17 11.68 -26.19 11.34
C ALA A 17 12.17 -26.81 10.02
N THR A 18 11.25 -26.96 9.09
CA THR A 18 11.51 -27.56 7.78
C THR A 18 12.70 -26.89 7.06
N PRO A 19 13.46 -27.63 6.20
CA PRO A 19 14.68 -27.13 5.56
C PRO A 19 14.54 -25.85 4.72
N PHE A 20 13.32 -25.44 4.42
CA PHE A 20 13.01 -24.26 3.60
C PHE A 20 13.41 -22.93 4.24
N CYS A 21 13.36 -22.79 5.57
CA CYS A 21 13.67 -21.53 6.23
C CYS A 21 15.19 -21.25 6.28
N VAL A 22 16.01 -22.27 6.44
CA VAL A 22 17.45 -22.11 6.62
C VAL A 22 18.18 -21.81 5.31
N LEU A 23 17.72 -22.35 4.18
CA LEU A 23 18.29 -22.10 2.86
C LEU A 23 17.97 -20.69 2.33
N GLY A 24 16.84 -20.10 2.75
CA GLY A 24 16.47 -18.72 2.43
C GLY A 24 17.46 -17.72 3.02
N TRP A 25 17.77 -17.85 4.29
CA TRP A 25 18.72 -16.96 5.00
C TRP A 25 20.14 -17.02 4.42
N ALA A 26 20.63 -18.18 4.01
CA ALA A 26 21.94 -18.33 3.39
C ALA A 26 22.06 -17.66 2.02
N LYS A 27 20.97 -17.64 1.22
CA LYS A 27 20.93 -16.96 -0.08
C LYS A 27 20.86 -15.44 0.03
N ILE A 28 20.26 -14.90 1.09
CA ILE A 28 20.20 -13.46 1.38
C ILE A 28 21.60 -12.95 1.76
N TRP A 29 22.36 -13.73 2.53
CA TRP A 29 23.76 -13.43 2.86
C TRP A 29 24.68 -13.44 1.63
N ALA A 30 24.36 -14.19 0.61
CA ALA A 30 25.16 -14.28 -0.62
C ALA A 30 24.92 -13.13 -1.62
N LYS A 31 23.84 -12.34 -1.49
CA LYS A 31 23.63 -11.11 -2.28
C LYS A 31 24.32 -9.93 -1.62
N GLN A 32 25.65 -9.92 -1.66
CA GLN A 32 26.54 -8.86 -1.12
C GLN A 32 26.15 -7.42 -1.53
N ASN A 33 25.45 -7.22 -2.63
CA ASN A 33 25.07 -5.87 -3.08
C ASN A 33 23.97 -5.23 -2.22
N LEU A 34 22.98 -5.99 -1.75
CA LEU A 34 21.95 -5.45 -0.88
C LEU A 34 22.50 -5.08 0.50
N PHE A 35 23.44 -5.89 1.02
CA PHE A 35 24.10 -5.61 2.30
C PHE A 35 25.03 -4.39 2.20
N LEU A 36 25.71 -4.19 1.06
CA LEU A 36 26.54 -3.01 0.81
C LEU A 36 25.70 -1.72 0.67
N GLU A 37 24.51 -1.78 0.05
CA GLU A 37 23.60 -0.63 0.02
C GLU A 37 23.03 -0.32 1.42
N LEU A 38 22.64 -1.34 2.19
CA LEU A 38 22.18 -1.16 3.56
C LEU A 38 23.30 -0.67 4.49
N THR A 39 24.52 -1.15 4.34
CA THR A 39 25.68 -0.63 5.10
C THR A 39 26.07 0.79 4.66
N HIS A 40 25.94 1.14 3.39
CA HIS A 40 26.16 2.51 2.92
C HIS A 40 25.12 3.50 3.47
N ILE A 41 23.88 3.06 3.64
CA ILE A 41 22.81 3.82 4.32
C ILE A 41 23.13 3.95 5.82
N MET A 42 23.70 2.93 6.46
CA MET A 42 24.00 2.93 7.91
C MET A 42 25.34 3.57 8.29
N THR A 43 26.31 3.69 7.38
CA THR A 43 27.64 4.24 7.69
C THR A 43 27.84 5.71 7.33
N ASN A 44 26.95 6.33 6.56
CA ASN A 44 26.94 7.77 6.40
C ASN A 44 26.29 8.42 7.63
N SER A 45 27.06 8.56 8.68
CA SER A 45 26.71 9.17 9.97
C SER A 45 26.56 10.70 9.89
N HIS A 46 25.53 11.14 9.16
CA HIS A 46 24.81 12.36 9.46
C HIS A 46 23.36 11.95 9.62
N SER A 47 22.89 11.80 10.85
CA SER A 47 21.55 11.44 11.33
C SER A 47 20.58 11.00 10.21
N SER A 48 20.77 9.86 9.60
CA SER A 48 19.81 9.29 8.66
C SER A 48 18.58 8.89 9.48
N GLN A 49 17.61 9.80 9.55
CA GLN A 49 16.35 9.48 10.19
C GLN A 49 15.74 8.30 9.42
N ILE A 50 15.36 7.27 10.15
CA ILE A 50 14.64 6.12 9.57
C ILE A 50 13.43 6.66 8.82
N PRO A 51 13.24 6.32 7.54
CA PRO A 51 12.07 6.74 6.79
C PRO A 51 10.80 6.20 7.44
N ILE A 52 9.78 7.06 7.57
CA ILE A 52 8.51 6.71 8.21
C ILE A 52 7.39 6.95 7.21
N ALA A 53 6.49 5.97 7.06
CA ALA A 53 5.25 6.12 6.32
C ALA A 53 4.04 5.85 7.22
N MET A 54 2.92 6.52 6.92
CA MET A 54 1.66 6.31 7.62
C MET A 54 0.63 5.72 6.66
N THR A 55 -0.10 4.71 7.13
CA THR A 55 -1.33 4.26 6.46
C THR A 55 -2.55 4.72 7.23
N ILE A 56 -3.56 5.24 6.52
CA ILE A 56 -4.88 5.60 7.03
C ILE A 56 -5.87 4.71 6.32
N ALA A 57 -6.28 3.61 6.97
CA ALA A 57 -7.11 2.60 6.31
C ALA A 57 -7.83 1.70 7.33
N GLY A 58 -8.73 0.87 6.81
CA GLY A 58 -9.36 -0.19 7.59
C GLY A 58 -8.42 -1.33 7.91
N SER A 59 -8.77 -2.07 8.98
CA SER A 59 -8.09 -3.29 9.42
C SER A 59 -8.74 -4.51 8.79
N ASP A 60 -7.96 -5.35 8.12
CA ASP A 60 -8.36 -6.67 7.62
C ASP A 60 -7.92 -7.76 8.62
N SER A 61 -8.87 -8.36 9.35
CA SER A 61 -8.57 -9.42 10.33
C SER A 61 -7.94 -10.68 9.70
N GLY A 62 -8.20 -10.93 8.41
CA GLY A 62 -7.55 -12.00 7.63
C GLY A 62 -6.11 -11.66 7.25
N GLY A 63 -5.73 -10.41 7.40
CA GLY A 63 -4.36 -9.94 7.24
C GLY A 63 -3.88 -9.82 5.79
N GLY A 64 -4.73 -9.98 4.78
CA GLY A 64 -4.34 -9.96 3.37
C GLY A 64 -4.34 -8.56 2.74
N ALA A 65 -5.10 -7.62 3.30
CA ALA A 65 -5.26 -6.26 2.80
C ALA A 65 -5.21 -5.24 3.95
N GLY A 66 -5.71 -4.02 3.72
CA GLY A 66 -5.81 -2.97 4.73
C GLY A 66 -4.46 -2.62 5.37
N ILE A 67 -4.53 -2.10 6.60
CA ILE A 67 -3.31 -1.69 7.33
C ILE A 67 -2.31 -2.84 7.49
N GLN A 68 -2.75 -4.10 7.54
CA GLN A 68 -1.87 -5.25 7.70
C GLN A 68 -0.99 -5.48 6.47
N ALA A 69 -1.54 -5.36 5.27
CA ALA A 69 -0.77 -5.41 4.03
C ALA A 69 0.15 -4.19 3.91
N ASP A 70 -0.34 -3.00 4.28
CA ASP A 70 0.40 -1.76 4.20
C ASP A 70 1.64 -1.79 5.12
N LEU A 71 1.48 -2.16 6.40
CA LEU A 71 2.56 -2.21 7.37
C LEU A 71 3.62 -3.27 7.00
N ARG A 72 3.20 -4.44 6.48
CA ARG A 72 4.15 -5.43 5.95
C ARG A 72 4.93 -4.85 4.77
N THR A 73 4.25 -4.21 3.84
CA THR A 73 4.88 -3.59 2.67
C THR A 73 5.90 -2.54 3.09
N PHE A 74 5.57 -1.67 4.05
CA PHE A 74 6.52 -0.71 4.61
C PHE A 74 7.74 -1.39 5.21
N ALA A 75 7.54 -2.43 6.03
CA ALA A 75 8.62 -3.18 6.66
C ALA A 75 9.59 -3.80 5.63
N PHE A 76 9.07 -4.41 4.55
CA PHE A 76 9.90 -4.99 3.49
C PHE A 76 10.57 -3.94 2.58
N HIS A 77 10.16 -2.67 2.66
CA HIS A 77 10.87 -1.54 2.06
C HIS A 77 11.83 -0.85 3.04
N CYS A 78 12.06 -1.41 4.23
CA CYS A 78 12.89 -0.79 5.29
C CYS A 78 12.36 0.60 5.72
N VAL A 79 11.05 0.79 5.70
CA VAL A 79 10.34 1.99 6.14
C VAL A 79 9.58 1.67 7.41
N HIS A 80 9.71 2.51 8.46
CA HIS A 80 8.91 2.36 9.66
C HIS A 80 7.45 2.70 9.37
N GLY A 81 6.55 1.75 9.61
CA GLY A 81 5.11 1.92 9.35
C GLY A 81 4.35 2.38 10.60
N THR A 82 3.58 3.45 10.44
CA THR A 82 2.57 3.88 11.41
C THR A 82 1.18 3.72 10.82
N SER A 83 0.13 3.70 11.65
CA SER A 83 -1.23 3.50 11.17
C SER A 83 -2.27 4.33 11.90
N VAL A 84 -3.31 4.71 11.16
CA VAL A 84 -4.56 5.28 11.64
C VAL A 84 -5.69 4.40 11.15
N LEU A 85 -6.42 3.76 12.07
CA LEU A 85 -7.53 2.89 11.75
C LEU A 85 -8.79 3.70 11.47
N THR A 86 -9.45 3.40 10.35
CA THR A 86 -10.73 4.01 9.95
C THR A 86 -11.92 3.09 10.23
N CYS A 87 -11.69 1.79 10.18
CA CYS A 87 -12.67 0.75 10.54
C CYS A 87 -11.96 -0.56 10.88
N ILE A 88 -12.70 -1.46 11.50
CA ILE A 88 -12.26 -2.84 11.74
C ILE A 88 -13.20 -3.76 10.97
N THR A 89 -12.65 -4.72 10.23
CA THR A 89 -13.43 -5.72 9.52
C THR A 89 -13.29 -7.10 10.17
N ALA A 90 -14.39 -7.84 10.28
CA ALA A 90 -14.35 -9.28 10.43
C ALA A 90 -14.29 -9.89 9.03
N GLN A 91 -13.11 -10.21 8.59
CA GLN A 91 -12.79 -10.59 7.21
C GLN A 91 -11.85 -11.80 7.19
N ASN A 92 -12.02 -12.64 6.18
CA ASN A 92 -11.14 -13.75 5.86
C ASN A 92 -11.00 -13.90 4.34
N THR A 93 -10.39 -14.99 3.86
CA THR A 93 -10.19 -15.22 2.42
C THR A 93 -11.47 -15.40 1.61
N GLN A 94 -12.62 -15.65 2.26
CA GLN A 94 -13.92 -15.86 1.62
C GLN A 94 -14.76 -14.59 1.54
N GLY A 95 -14.51 -13.58 2.41
CA GLY A 95 -15.22 -12.30 2.38
C GLY A 95 -15.23 -11.56 3.71
N VAL A 96 -16.02 -10.49 3.74
CA VAL A 96 -16.25 -9.62 4.90
C VAL A 96 -17.61 -9.95 5.49
N THR A 97 -17.67 -10.24 6.79
CA THR A 97 -18.91 -10.55 7.51
C THR A 97 -19.40 -9.40 8.41
N ARG A 98 -18.50 -8.48 8.77
CA ARG A 98 -18.83 -7.31 9.58
C ARG A 98 -17.82 -6.18 9.36
N VAL A 99 -18.30 -4.95 9.44
CA VAL A 99 -17.48 -3.73 9.41
C VAL A 99 -17.93 -2.82 10.55
N ASP A 100 -16.99 -2.43 11.42
CA ASP A 100 -17.21 -1.50 12.51
C ASP A 100 -16.40 -0.21 12.22
N ALA A 101 -17.09 0.90 11.98
CA ALA A 101 -16.47 2.19 11.75
C ALA A 101 -15.82 2.74 13.03
N MET A 102 -14.65 3.36 12.89
CA MET A 102 -14.11 4.22 13.93
C MET A 102 -14.82 5.58 13.93
N SER A 103 -14.93 6.22 15.10
CA SER A 103 -15.46 7.58 15.13
C SER A 103 -14.47 8.61 14.55
N PRO A 104 -14.94 9.73 13.98
CA PRO A 104 -14.09 10.81 13.51
C PRO A 104 -13.11 11.33 14.56
N GLU A 105 -13.52 11.35 15.84
CA GLU A 105 -12.68 11.73 16.97
C GLU A 105 -11.56 10.74 17.20
N SER A 106 -11.86 9.43 17.10
CA SER A 106 -10.84 8.38 17.23
C SER A 106 -9.81 8.45 16.10
N VAL A 107 -10.26 8.66 14.84
CA VAL A 107 -9.37 8.84 13.69
C VAL A 107 -8.49 10.07 13.87
N THR A 108 -9.08 11.18 14.35
CA THR A 108 -8.36 12.43 14.66
C THR A 108 -7.26 12.20 15.70
N ALA A 109 -7.62 11.57 16.83
CA ALA A 109 -6.68 11.34 17.92
C ALA A 109 -5.50 10.46 17.52
N GLN A 110 -5.74 9.39 16.75
CA GLN A 110 -4.69 8.53 16.22
C GLN A 110 -3.75 9.31 15.29
N PHE A 111 -4.31 10.10 14.36
CA PHE A 111 -3.54 10.91 13.41
C PHE A 111 -2.65 11.92 14.14
N GLU A 112 -3.22 12.68 15.06
CA GLU A 112 -2.50 13.70 15.81
C GLU A 112 -1.41 13.11 16.68
N ALA A 113 -1.68 12.02 17.40
CA ALA A 113 -0.70 11.36 18.24
C ALA A 113 0.58 10.97 17.48
N VAL A 114 0.45 10.54 16.23
CA VAL A 114 1.60 10.18 15.39
C VAL A 114 2.27 11.44 14.80
N MET A 115 1.46 12.36 14.26
CA MET A 115 1.99 13.53 13.53
C MET A 115 2.72 14.55 14.40
N ILE A 116 2.40 14.66 15.70
CA ILE A 116 3.10 15.57 16.61
C ILE A 116 4.46 15.05 17.08
N ASP A 117 4.69 13.74 16.96
CA ASP A 117 5.89 13.08 17.48
C ASP A 117 6.84 12.62 16.37
N MET A 118 6.28 12.15 15.24
CA MET A 118 7.06 11.49 14.19
C MET A 118 7.11 12.30 12.89
N ARG A 119 8.27 12.31 12.25
CA ARG A 119 8.44 12.92 10.91
C ARG A 119 8.00 11.95 9.81
N ILE A 120 6.73 12.02 9.44
CA ILE A 120 6.18 11.18 8.37
C ILE A 120 6.68 11.68 7.02
N GLY A 121 7.28 10.78 6.22
CA GLY A 121 7.78 11.06 4.86
C GLY A 121 6.71 10.92 3.78
N ALA A 122 5.78 9.98 3.96
CA ALA A 122 4.64 9.77 3.06
C ALA A 122 3.41 9.20 3.80
N ILE A 123 2.23 9.50 3.27
CA ILE A 123 0.95 8.97 3.78
C ILE A 123 0.26 8.20 2.65
N LYS A 124 -0.29 7.04 2.97
CA LYS A 124 -1.22 6.31 2.08
C LYS A 124 -2.59 6.30 2.71
N THR A 125 -3.63 6.63 1.95
CA THR A 125 -5.01 6.36 2.35
C THR A 125 -5.53 5.11 1.63
N GLY A 126 -6.27 4.27 2.34
CA GLY A 126 -7.00 3.13 1.78
C GLY A 126 -8.49 3.29 2.00
N MET A 127 -9.18 2.22 2.48
CA MET A 127 -10.60 2.28 2.76
C MET A 127 -10.90 3.24 3.91
N LEU A 128 -11.59 4.35 3.63
CA LEU A 128 -12.00 5.36 4.60
C LEU A 128 -13.45 5.21 5.07
N LEU A 129 -14.19 4.33 4.41
CA LEU A 129 -15.52 3.83 4.73
C LEU A 129 -16.68 4.82 4.48
N ASN A 130 -16.63 6.05 5.01
CA ASN A 130 -17.75 7.01 4.92
C ASN A 130 -17.28 8.46 4.75
N GLN A 131 -18.25 9.33 4.44
CA GLN A 131 -18.03 10.74 4.17
C GLN A 131 -17.34 11.48 5.34
N GLU A 132 -17.72 11.19 6.57
CA GLU A 132 -17.20 11.89 7.77
C GLU A 132 -15.72 11.60 7.96
N ILE A 133 -15.30 10.34 7.82
CA ILE A 133 -13.89 9.95 7.91
C ILE A 133 -13.09 10.55 6.76
N ILE A 134 -13.62 10.56 5.52
CA ILE A 134 -12.95 11.19 4.38
C ILE A 134 -12.72 12.69 4.64
N LYS A 135 -13.74 13.40 5.12
CA LYS A 135 -13.65 14.83 5.43
C LYS A 135 -12.63 15.12 6.52
N ILE A 136 -12.61 14.33 7.61
CA ILE A 136 -11.67 14.56 8.70
C ILE A 136 -10.23 14.26 8.27
N VAL A 137 -10.00 13.19 7.51
CA VAL A 137 -8.68 12.86 6.96
C VAL A 137 -8.19 14.00 6.05
N ALA A 138 -9.00 14.44 5.10
CA ALA A 138 -8.65 15.55 4.22
C ALA A 138 -8.34 16.83 4.99
N LYS A 139 -9.17 17.18 6.00
CA LYS A 139 -8.94 18.33 6.88
C LYS A 139 -7.59 18.24 7.60
N LYS A 140 -7.21 17.05 8.08
CA LYS A 140 -5.92 16.84 8.75
C LYS A 140 -4.76 16.95 7.78
N LEU A 141 -4.86 16.36 6.60
CA LEU A 141 -3.81 16.47 5.56
C LEU A 141 -3.53 17.95 5.21
N VAL A 142 -4.58 18.75 5.04
CA VAL A 142 -4.45 20.19 4.77
C VAL A 142 -3.85 20.94 5.97
N ALA A 143 -4.35 20.68 7.18
CA ALA A 143 -3.90 21.36 8.39
C ALA A 143 -2.40 21.16 8.69
N PHE A 144 -1.88 19.98 8.36
CA PHE A 144 -0.46 19.65 8.51
C PHE A 144 0.38 19.96 7.25
N GLY A 145 -0.24 20.52 6.19
CA GLY A 145 0.44 20.88 4.94
C GLY A 145 1.09 19.68 4.24
N PHE A 146 0.48 18.48 4.35
CA PHE A 146 1.12 17.24 3.92
C PHE A 146 1.05 17.07 2.40
N GLY A 147 2.20 16.87 1.77
CA GLY A 147 2.33 16.86 0.31
C GLY A 147 2.51 15.48 -0.34
N ASN A 148 3.07 14.49 0.34
CA ASN A 148 3.34 13.16 -0.22
C ASN A 148 2.22 12.17 0.13
N VAL A 149 1.02 12.38 -0.43
CA VAL A 149 -0.16 11.55 -0.17
C VAL A 149 -0.43 10.63 -1.35
N VAL A 150 -0.44 9.33 -1.10
CA VAL A 150 -0.93 8.31 -2.05
C VAL A 150 -2.38 7.99 -1.70
N VAL A 151 -3.30 8.35 -2.57
CA VAL A 151 -4.73 8.05 -2.40
C VAL A 151 -5.08 6.80 -3.19
N ASP A 152 -5.30 5.68 -2.48
CA ASP A 152 -5.95 4.50 -3.04
C ASP A 152 -7.45 4.65 -2.80
N PRO A 153 -8.25 5.01 -3.82
CA PRO A 153 -9.63 5.42 -3.64
C PRO A 153 -10.55 4.20 -3.56
N VAL A 154 -10.42 3.42 -2.49
CA VAL A 154 -11.17 2.19 -2.27
C VAL A 154 -12.67 2.50 -2.14
N MET A 155 -13.39 2.39 -3.25
CA MET A 155 -14.83 2.63 -3.35
C MET A 155 -15.61 1.37 -3.70
N VAL A 156 -14.97 0.42 -4.39
CA VAL A 156 -15.59 -0.81 -4.84
C VAL A 156 -14.74 -2.02 -4.48
N SER A 157 -15.40 -3.14 -4.23
CA SER A 157 -14.73 -4.43 -4.05
C SER A 157 -14.12 -4.89 -5.38
N ARG A 158 -13.27 -5.90 -5.34
CA ARG A 158 -12.71 -6.53 -6.55
C ARG A 158 -13.77 -7.11 -7.48
N THR A 159 -14.94 -7.45 -6.96
CA THR A 159 -16.08 -7.96 -7.73
C THR A 159 -16.97 -6.86 -8.27
N GLY A 160 -16.60 -5.58 -8.06
CA GLY A 160 -17.38 -4.42 -8.49
C GLY A 160 -18.51 -4.02 -7.53
N ALA A 161 -18.66 -4.70 -6.38
CA ALA A 161 -19.65 -4.29 -5.38
C ALA A 161 -19.21 -2.98 -4.70
N GLN A 162 -20.11 -2.00 -4.65
CA GLN A 162 -19.89 -0.71 -3.99
C GLN A 162 -19.69 -0.92 -2.48
N LEU A 163 -18.64 -0.32 -1.93
CA LEU A 163 -18.24 -0.42 -0.53
C LEU A 163 -18.57 0.83 0.29
N ILE A 164 -18.78 1.97 -0.38
CA ILE A 164 -19.10 3.26 0.23
C ILE A 164 -20.30 3.87 -0.52
N ASP A 165 -21.07 4.72 0.15
CA ASP A 165 -22.22 5.39 -0.45
C ASP A 165 -21.85 6.51 -1.45
N ASP A 166 -22.82 7.00 -2.19
CA ASP A 166 -22.60 8.00 -3.25
C ASP A 166 -22.09 9.33 -2.70
N GLU A 167 -22.50 9.71 -1.50
CA GLU A 167 -22.01 10.92 -0.82
C GLU A 167 -20.54 10.80 -0.43
N ALA A 168 -20.13 9.62 0.00
CA ALA A 168 -18.72 9.32 0.28
C ALA A 168 -17.88 9.31 -1.03
N ILE A 169 -18.42 8.75 -2.12
CA ILE A 169 -17.79 8.78 -3.45
C ILE A 169 -17.59 10.23 -3.90
N LYS A 170 -18.64 11.07 -3.81
CA LYS A 170 -18.55 12.48 -4.13
C LYS A 170 -17.51 13.20 -3.28
N THR A 171 -17.50 12.95 -1.99
CA THR A 171 -16.52 13.55 -1.08
C THR A 171 -15.08 13.08 -1.40
N MET A 172 -14.89 11.80 -1.73
CA MET A 172 -13.61 11.28 -2.20
C MET A 172 -13.13 12.05 -3.43
N ARG A 173 -13.99 12.19 -4.45
CA ARG A 173 -13.70 12.89 -5.69
C ARG A 173 -13.38 14.38 -5.48
N ASP A 174 -14.24 15.09 -4.72
CA ASP A 174 -14.20 16.55 -4.64
C ASP A 174 -13.25 17.07 -3.57
N VAL A 175 -12.92 16.25 -2.55
CA VAL A 175 -12.19 16.73 -1.37
C VAL A 175 -10.84 16.00 -1.19
N LEU A 176 -10.78 14.67 -1.38
CA LEU A 176 -9.57 13.92 -1.09
C LEU A 176 -8.66 13.76 -2.32
N ILE A 177 -9.21 13.45 -3.50
CA ILE A 177 -8.42 13.31 -4.75
C ILE A 177 -7.58 14.55 -5.05
N PRO A 178 -8.07 15.81 -4.86
CA PRO A 178 -7.25 17.01 -5.08
C PRO A 178 -5.99 17.10 -4.19
N LEU A 179 -5.95 16.38 -3.07
CA LEU A 179 -4.80 16.36 -2.17
C LEU A 179 -3.76 15.30 -2.55
N ALA A 180 -4.07 14.42 -3.49
CA ALA A 180 -3.20 13.32 -3.87
C ALA A 180 -1.92 13.80 -4.57
N ALA A 181 -0.77 13.36 -4.08
CA ALA A 181 0.46 13.35 -4.88
C ALA A 181 0.34 12.30 -6.00
N ILE A 182 -0.27 11.16 -5.67
CA ILE A 182 -0.55 10.08 -6.61
C ILE A 182 -1.92 9.49 -6.23
N ALA A 183 -2.87 9.50 -7.17
CA ALA A 183 -4.11 8.74 -7.06
C ALA A 183 -3.95 7.40 -7.78
N THR A 184 -4.38 6.29 -7.15
CA THR A 184 -4.18 4.93 -7.68
C THR A 184 -5.49 4.17 -7.89
N PRO A 185 -6.46 4.68 -8.67
CA PRO A 185 -7.72 3.99 -8.91
C PRO A 185 -7.52 2.71 -9.73
N ASN A 186 -8.26 1.65 -9.38
CA ASN A 186 -8.45 0.53 -10.28
C ASN A 186 -9.44 0.91 -11.41
N ARG A 187 -9.67 0.01 -12.37
CA ARG A 187 -10.57 0.26 -13.50
C ARG A 187 -11.94 0.79 -13.08
N TYR A 188 -12.59 0.13 -12.11
CA TYR A 188 -13.95 0.49 -11.68
C TYR A 188 -13.98 1.84 -10.95
N GLU A 189 -13.00 2.08 -10.11
CA GLU A 189 -12.80 3.35 -9.42
C GLU A 189 -12.50 4.48 -10.42
N ALA A 190 -11.68 4.19 -11.45
CA ALA A 190 -11.36 5.14 -12.50
C ALA A 190 -12.59 5.50 -13.36
N GLN A 191 -13.46 4.53 -13.66
CA GLN A 191 -14.73 4.79 -14.36
C GLN A 191 -15.60 5.76 -13.55
N ILE A 192 -15.73 5.55 -12.24
CA ILE A 192 -16.52 6.42 -11.36
C ILE A 192 -15.89 7.82 -11.27
N LEU A 193 -14.57 7.91 -11.05
CA LEU A 193 -13.89 9.20 -10.90
C LEU A 193 -13.85 10.01 -12.20
N ALA A 194 -13.64 9.34 -13.33
CA ALA A 194 -13.54 9.98 -14.64
C ALA A 194 -14.90 10.19 -15.31
N ASP A 195 -15.99 9.63 -14.76
CA ASP A 195 -17.35 9.63 -15.29
C ASP A 195 -17.40 9.11 -16.75
N MET A 196 -16.81 7.93 -16.96
CA MET A 196 -16.73 7.29 -18.28
C MET A 196 -16.51 5.78 -18.18
N ASP A 197 -16.92 5.04 -19.20
CA ASP A 197 -16.57 3.61 -19.31
C ASP A 197 -15.11 3.42 -19.75
N ILE A 198 -14.50 2.31 -19.32
CA ILE A 198 -13.11 1.95 -19.66
C ILE A 198 -13.07 0.52 -20.19
N HIS A 199 -12.78 0.40 -21.50
CA HIS A 199 -12.71 -0.88 -22.21
C HIS A 199 -11.40 -1.06 -22.98
N SER A 200 -10.65 0.01 -23.22
CA SER A 200 -9.42 0.04 -24.02
C SER A 200 -8.26 0.73 -23.26
N LEU A 201 -7.07 0.66 -23.83
CA LEU A 201 -5.91 1.41 -23.35
C LEU A 201 -6.14 2.94 -23.49
N GLU A 202 -6.75 3.36 -24.59
CA GLU A 202 -7.10 4.75 -24.87
C GLU A 202 -8.09 5.30 -23.84
N ASP A 203 -9.06 4.47 -23.40
CA ASP A 203 -9.97 4.85 -22.32
C ASP A 203 -9.24 5.01 -21.00
N MET A 204 -8.29 4.10 -20.67
CA MET A 204 -7.47 4.23 -19.48
C MET A 204 -6.63 5.52 -19.48
N GLN A 205 -6.07 5.90 -20.64
CA GLN A 205 -5.31 7.13 -20.81
C GLN A 205 -6.20 8.36 -20.61
N THR A 206 -7.40 8.35 -21.22
CA THR A 206 -8.40 9.42 -21.09
C THR A 206 -8.88 9.55 -19.64
N ALA A 207 -9.16 8.43 -18.98
CA ALA A 207 -9.55 8.41 -17.58
C ALA A 207 -8.44 8.98 -16.66
N ALA A 208 -7.17 8.63 -16.89
CA ALA A 208 -6.05 9.18 -16.14
C ALA A 208 -5.98 10.71 -16.26
N GLN A 209 -6.17 11.25 -17.48
CA GLN A 209 -6.19 12.69 -17.74
C GLN A 209 -7.40 13.38 -17.09
N ASN A 210 -8.58 12.75 -17.11
CA ASN A 210 -9.78 13.31 -16.50
C ASN A 210 -9.67 13.33 -14.97
N ILE A 211 -9.12 12.27 -14.35
CA ILE A 211 -8.87 12.23 -12.90
C ILE A 211 -7.81 13.25 -12.50
N TYR A 212 -6.77 13.45 -13.30
CA TYR A 212 -5.78 14.50 -13.09
C TYR A 212 -6.42 15.90 -13.01
N LYS A 213 -7.42 16.19 -13.87
CA LYS A 213 -8.16 17.47 -13.85
C LYS A 213 -8.97 17.69 -12.56
N LEU A 214 -9.22 16.63 -11.77
CA LEU A 214 -9.83 16.77 -10.44
C LEU A 214 -8.86 17.37 -9.41
N GLY A 215 -7.56 17.52 -9.73
CA GLY A 215 -6.56 18.18 -8.89
C GLY A 215 -5.47 17.27 -8.33
N ALA A 216 -5.50 15.97 -8.60
CA ALA A 216 -4.39 15.07 -8.26
C ALA A 216 -3.11 15.50 -9.01
N ARG A 217 -1.94 15.45 -8.34
CA ARG A 217 -0.66 15.81 -9.00
C ARG A 217 -0.13 14.73 -9.95
N SER A 218 -0.63 13.53 -9.84
CA SER A 218 -0.43 12.44 -10.80
C SER A 218 -1.43 11.32 -10.54
N VAL A 219 -1.66 10.48 -11.55
CA VAL A 219 -2.65 9.41 -11.54
C VAL A 219 -2.02 8.14 -12.07
N LEU A 220 -2.30 7.02 -11.43
CA LEU A 220 -2.00 5.67 -11.89
C LEU A 220 -3.30 4.88 -12.03
N VAL A 221 -3.84 4.77 -13.23
CA VAL A 221 -4.99 3.90 -13.51
C VAL A 221 -4.51 2.46 -13.60
N LYS A 222 -4.98 1.61 -12.70
CA LYS A 222 -4.57 0.19 -12.59
C LYS A 222 -5.36 -0.70 -13.55
N GLY A 223 -4.67 -1.45 -14.39
CA GLY A 223 -5.30 -2.38 -15.34
C GLY A 223 -5.56 -3.79 -14.81
N GLY A 224 -5.33 -4.03 -13.52
CA GLY A 224 -5.56 -5.37 -12.93
C GLY A 224 -7.01 -5.89 -13.02
N GLY A 225 -7.98 -5.01 -13.28
CA GLY A 225 -9.38 -5.35 -13.57
C GLY A 225 -9.71 -5.46 -15.06
N MET A 226 -8.73 -5.29 -15.94
CA MET A 226 -8.86 -5.48 -17.39
C MET A 226 -8.71 -6.96 -17.77
N THR A 227 -9.05 -7.29 -19.00
CA THR A 227 -8.96 -8.63 -19.57
C THR A 227 -7.98 -8.68 -20.75
N GLY A 228 -7.56 -9.87 -21.15
CA GLY A 228 -6.65 -10.05 -22.29
C GLY A 228 -5.31 -9.36 -22.08
N ASP A 229 -4.80 -8.72 -23.13
CA ASP A 229 -3.47 -8.08 -23.16
C ASP A 229 -3.35 -6.85 -22.25
N LEU A 230 -4.47 -6.30 -21.79
CA LEU A 230 -4.51 -5.16 -20.86
C LEU A 230 -4.43 -5.58 -19.38
N LYS A 231 -4.50 -6.88 -19.09
CA LYS A 231 -4.24 -7.38 -17.74
C LYS A 231 -2.77 -7.10 -17.37
N ALA A 232 -2.53 -6.51 -16.20
CA ALA A 232 -1.21 -6.04 -15.75
C ALA A 232 -0.63 -4.84 -16.53
N VAL A 233 -1.44 -4.13 -17.28
CA VAL A 233 -1.09 -2.82 -17.87
C VAL A 233 -1.66 -1.72 -16.98
N ASP A 234 -0.82 -0.79 -16.54
CA ASP A 234 -1.25 0.41 -15.80
C ASP A 234 -0.89 1.66 -16.60
N VAL A 235 -1.67 2.71 -16.44
CA VAL A 235 -1.44 3.99 -17.13
C VAL A 235 -1.10 5.07 -16.10
N TRP A 236 0.06 5.70 -16.28
CA TRP A 236 0.52 6.85 -15.52
C TRP A 236 0.27 8.15 -16.27
N PHE A 237 -0.15 9.19 -15.56
CA PHE A 237 -0.22 10.56 -16.06
C PHE A 237 0.11 11.56 -14.93
N ASP A 238 0.97 12.56 -15.23
CA ASP A 238 1.37 13.60 -14.26
C ASP A 238 1.23 15.04 -14.77
N GLY A 239 0.47 15.19 -15.86
CA GLY A 239 0.26 16.47 -16.52
C GLY A 239 1.13 16.67 -17.77
N ASP A 240 2.36 16.19 -17.73
CA ASP A 240 3.31 16.30 -18.86
C ASP A 240 3.58 14.94 -19.50
N ARG A 241 3.69 13.89 -18.69
CA ARG A 241 4.07 12.54 -19.10
C ARG A 241 2.88 11.60 -19.03
N LEU A 242 2.61 10.93 -20.14
CA LEU A 242 1.70 9.79 -20.26
C LEU A 242 2.52 8.53 -20.54
N GLU A 243 2.51 7.57 -19.61
CA GLU A 243 3.31 6.35 -19.73
C GLU A 243 2.45 5.12 -19.51
N VAL A 244 2.76 4.07 -20.25
CA VAL A 244 2.16 2.74 -20.10
C VAL A 244 3.15 1.83 -19.39
N LEU A 245 2.77 1.35 -18.23
CA LEU A 245 3.56 0.45 -17.41
C LEU A 245 3.03 -0.97 -17.55
N GLN A 246 3.82 -1.85 -18.13
CA GLN A 246 3.46 -3.26 -18.30
C GLN A 246 4.44 -4.16 -17.57
N THR A 247 3.90 -5.19 -16.91
CA THR A 247 4.67 -6.30 -16.34
C THR A 247 4.10 -7.61 -16.83
N GLU A 248 4.76 -8.71 -16.50
CA GLU A 248 4.23 -10.04 -16.80
C GLU A 248 2.89 -10.28 -16.09
N VAL A 249 2.01 -11.02 -16.74
CA VAL A 249 0.75 -11.48 -16.15
C VAL A 249 1.03 -12.72 -15.32
N ILE A 250 0.81 -12.64 -14.02
CA ILE A 250 0.95 -13.78 -13.13
C ILE A 250 -0.39 -14.54 -13.07
N ASP A 251 -0.35 -15.81 -13.44
CA ASP A 251 -1.53 -16.68 -13.38
C ASP A 251 -1.72 -17.21 -11.95
N THR A 252 -2.50 -16.48 -11.17
CA THR A 252 -2.86 -16.86 -9.81
C THR A 252 -4.25 -16.34 -9.44
N ASN A 253 -4.98 -17.13 -8.65
CA ASN A 253 -6.24 -16.71 -8.03
C ASN A 253 -6.03 -15.98 -6.69
N HIS A 254 -4.82 -16.04 -6.15
CA HIS A 254 -4.47 -15.47 -4.84
C HIS A 254 -3.94 -14.04 -5.00
N THR A 255 -4.85 -13.10 -5.18
CA THR A 255 -4.53 -11.71 -5.49
C THR A 255 -5.08 -10.73 -4.45
N HIS A 256 -5.52 -11.23 -3.26
CA HIS A 256 -6.05 -10.38 -2.21
C HIS A 256 -4.97 -9.42 -1.70
N GLY A 257 -5.32 -8.14 -1.57
CA GLY A 257 -4.41 -7.09 -1.11
C GLY A 257 -3.45 -6.52 -2.16
N THR A 258 -3.51 -6.94 -3.44
CA THR A 258 -2.64 -6.40 -4.52
C THR A 258 -2.69 -4.88 -4.59
N GLY A 259 -3.89 -4.27 -4.56
CA GLY A 259 -4.05 -2.80 -4.62
C GLY A 259 -3.46 -2.10 -3.40
N CYS A 260 -3.75 -2.60 -2.19
CA CYS A 260 -3.18 -2.07 -0.95
C CYS A 260 -1.65 -2.17 -0.96
N THR A 261 -1.11 -3.31 -1.38
CA THR A 261 0.34 -3.52 -1.49
C THR A 261 0.99 -2.53 -2.47
N LEU A 262 0.36 -2.29 -3.64
CA LEU A 262 0.88 -1.35 -4.63
C LEU A 262 0.92 0.08 -4.06
N SER A 263 -0.20 0.56 -3.54
CA SER A 263 -0.29 1.92 -2.99
C SER A 263 0.62 2.12 -1.76
N ALA A 264 0.78 1.09 -0.92
CA ALA A 264 1.72 1.11 0.20
C ALA A 264 3.19 1.10 -0.28
N ALA A 265 3.55 0.29 -1.28
CA ALA A 265 4.89 0.29 -1.85
C ALA A 265 5.25 1.64 -2.49
N ILE A 266 4.28 2.30 -3.16
CA ILE A 266 4.47 3.66 -3.66
C ILE A 266 4.75 4.62 -2.49
N ALA A 267 3.95 4.58 -1.42
CA ALA A 267 4.15 5.44 -0.26
C ALA A 267 5.50 5.18 0.43
N ALA A 268 5.92 3.91 0.54
CA ALA A 268 7.24 3.55 1.06
C ALA A 268 8.37 4.18 0.22
N ASN A 269 8.29 4.06 -1.11
CA ASN A 269 9.28 4.63 -2.02
C ASN A 269 9.30 6.17 -1.96
N LEU A 270 8.15 6.83 -1.79
CA LEU A 270 8.09 8.29 -1.55
C LEU A 270 8.73 8.66 -0.20
N ALA A 271 8.50 7.88 0.87
CA ALA A 271 9.14 8.10 2.17
C ALA A 271 10.66 7.94 2.11
N LEU A 272 11.16 7.08 1.21
CA LEU A 272 12.59 6.93 0.87
C LEU A 272 13.13 8.08 -0.01
N GLY A 273 12.31 9.07 -0.36
CA GLY A 273 12.71 10.24 -1.16
C GLY A 273 12.75 10.03 -2.67
N LYS A 274 12.20 8.93 -3.18
CA LYS A 274 12.21 8.65 -4.63
C LYS A 274 11.22 9.56 -5.37
N PRO A 275 11.53 9.94 -6.63
CA PRO A 275 10.60 10.64 -7.49
C PRO A 275 9.32 9.83 -7.73
N ARG A 276 8.16 10.51 -7.90
CA ARG A 276 6.84 9.88 -8.01
C ARG A 276 6.77 8.75 -9.03
N PHE A 277 7.26 9.00 -10.26
CA PHE A 277 7.22 7.98 -11.33
C PHE A 277 8.09 6.76 -11.00
N GLN A 278 9.30 6.98 -10.48
CA GLN A 278 10.19 5.90 -10.04
C GLN A 278 9.55 5.11 -8.89
N ALA A 279 8.91 5.78 -7.93
CA ALA A 279 8.21 5.13 -6.83
C ALA A 279 7.11 4.18 -7.34
N VAL A 280 6.39 4.57 -8.39
CA VAL A 280 5.36 3.74 -9.04
C VAL A 280 5.98 2.56 -9.78
N GLN A 281 7.05 2.76 -10.56
CA GLN A 281 7.72 1.68 -11.29
C GLN A 281 8.24 0.59 -10.35
N GLU A 282 8.91 0.98 -9.27
CA GLU A 282 9.44 0.04 -8.28
C GLU A 282 8.33 -0.68 -7.52
N ALA A 283 7.24 0.04 -7.17
CA ALA A 283 6.09 -0.55 -6.52
C ALA A 283 5.39 -1.59 -7.42
N LYS A 284 5.28 -1.31 -8.72
CA LYS A 284 4.71 -2.26 -9.69
C LYS A 284 5.56 -3.52 -9.80
N ASN A 285 6.87 -3.40 -9.85
CA ASN A 285 7.78 -4.53 -9.85
C ASN A 285 7.66 -5.35 -8.56
N TYR A 286 7.62 -4.69 -7.40
CA TYR A 286 7.43 -5.34 -6.11
C TYR A 286 6.14 -6.15 -6.05
N VAL A 287 5.03 -5.58 -6.51
CA VAL A 287 3.73 -6.28 -6.52
C VAL A 287 3.74 -7.47 -7.48
N THR A 288 4.39 -7.34 -8.64
CA THR A 288 4.53 -8.45 -9.60
C THR A 288 5.27 -9.63 -8.96
N GLU A 289 6.37 -9.36 -8.26
CA GLU A 289 7.08 -10.40 -7.51
C GLU A 289 6.22 -10.96 -6.37
N ALA A 290 5.54 -10.12 -5.58
CA ALA A 290 4.67 -10.58 -4.51
C ALA A 290 3.51 -11.48 -5.01
N LEU A 291 3.05 -11.28 -6.24
CA LEU A 291 2.06 -12.15 -6.89
C LEU A 291 2.62 -13.51 -7.26
N LYS A 292 3.89 -13.62 -7.69
CA LYS A 292 4.55 -14.92 -7.96
C LYS A 292 4.60 -15.80 -6.71
N TYR A 293 4.71 -15.17 -5.54
CA TYR A 293 4.77 -15.84 -4.25
C TYR A 293 3.45 -15.75 -3.47
N ALA A 294 2.34 -15.53 -4.16
CA ALA A 294 1.03 -15.45 -3.54
C ALA A 294 0.69 -16.70 -2.72
N LEU A 295 -0.02 -16.51 -1.61
CA LEU A 295 -0.22 -17.54 -0.60
C LEU A 295 -1.55 -18.27 -0.83
N ALA A 296 -1.49 -19.57 -1.11
CA ALA A 296 -2.66 -20.44 -1.20
C ALA A 296 -3.14 -20.85 0.21
N ILE A 297 -3.66 -19.91 0.98
CA ILE A 297 -4.18 -20.12 2.34
C ILE A 297 -5.66 -19.81 2.43
N GLY A 298 -6.34 -20.45 3.38
CA GLY A 298 -7.80 -20.36 3.53
C GLY A 298 -8.58 -21.09 2.43
N LYS A 299 -9.89 -20.84 2.36
CA LYS A 299 -10.80 -21.49 1.40
C LYS A 299 -11.19 -20.58 0.23
N GLY A 300 -10.79 -19.34 0.25
CA GLY A 300 -11.06 -18.33 -0.78
C GLY A 300 -9.79 -17.80 -1.42
N GLN A 301 -9.79 -16.52 -1.78
CA GLN A 301 -8.63 -15.87 -2.40
C GLN A 301 -7.58 -15.53 -1.34
N GLY A 302 -6.44 -16.20 -1.37
CA GLY A 302 -5.29 -15.90 -0.52
C GLY A 302 -4.62 -14.56 -0.86
N PRO A 303 -3.78 -14.04 0.05
CA PRO A 303 -3.09 -12.77 -0.16
C PRO A 303 -1.82 -12.92 -1.00
N VAL A 304 -1.31 -11.79 -1.46
CA VAL A 304 0.02 -11.69 -2.06
C VAL A 304 1.12 -12.03 -1.05
N GLY A 305 2.25 -12.55 -1.52
CA GLY A 305 3.37 -12.98 -0.69
C GLY A 305 4.36 -11.85 -0.41
N HIS A 306 4.09 -10.97 0.56
CA HIS A 306 4.91 -9.82 0.87
C HIS A 306 6.35 -10.14 1.26
N PHE A 307 6.59 -11.36 1.77
CA PHE A 307 7.91 -11.79 2.27
C PHE A 307 8.74 -12.53 1.21
N PHE A 308 8.41 -12.41 -0.07
CA PHE A 308 9.21 -13.00 -1.14
C PHE A 308 10.69 -12.56 -1.16
N PRO A 309 11.07 -11.37 -0.64
CA PRO A 309 12.48 -10.98 -0.59
C PRO A 309 13.31 -11.82 0.38
N LEU A 310 12.68 -12.56 1.32
CA LEU A 310 13.35 -13.46 2.26
C LEU A 310 13.57 -14.82 1.57
#